data_81933739adc3edaf5af5dd88e9cc0779
#
_entry.id   81933739adc3edaf5af5dd88e9cc0779
#
_cell.length_a   1.000
_cell.length_b   1.000
_cell.length_c   1.000
_cell.angle_alpha   90.00
_cell.angle_beta   90.00
_cell.angle_gamma   90.00
#
_symmetry.space_group_name_H-M   'P 1'
#
loop_
_entity.id
_entity.type
_entity.pdbx_description
1 polymer ?
#
loop_
_entity_poly.entity_id
_entity_poly.type
_entity_poly.pdbx_seq_one_letter_code
_entity_poly.pdbx_strand_id
1 'polypeptide(L)'
;MRIRYVTLVGLLVTLPLYADPAQPVDQLLAAAQARTEIPVRYDGSYRRIGYPGGDVPADVGVCTDLVIRSYRALGIDLQQRVHEDMRADFAAYPALWGMSRPDSNIDHRRVPNLESYFRRHGQTLATHRNPDEYQAGDLVTWRLPGNLPHIGIVARERSADGQRPLIFHNIGAGPQLEDMLFDFPISGHFRYGLEASP
;
A
#
# COMPACT_ATOMS: atom_id res chain seq x y z
N MET A 1 40.37 8.99 -66.93
CA MET A 1 40.34 8.58 -65.50
C MET A 1 38.95 8.82 -64.99
N ARG A 2 38.09 7.77 -64.82
CA ARG A 2 36.70 7.90 -64.38
C ARG A 2 36.64 7.55 -62.89
N ILE A 3 36.32 8.51 -62.04
CA ILE A 3 36.17 8.35 -60.59
C ILE A 3 34.71 7.82 -60.37
N ARG A 4 34.61 6.63 -59.75
CA ARG A 4 33.35 6.06 -59.32
C ARG A 4 33.11 6.44 -57.87
N TYR A 5 32.04 7.21 -57.58
CA TYR A 5 31.56 7.46 -56.21
C TYR A 5 30.76 6.24 -55.75
N VAL A 6 31.18 5.66 -54.65
CA VAL A 6 30.41 4.63 -53.93
C VAL A 6 29.61 5.34 -52.85
N THR A 7 28.30 5.38 -52.99
CA THR A 7 27.39 5.93 -51.98
C THR A 7 27.11 4.84 -50.93
N LEU A 8 27.63 5.06 -49.72
CA LEU A 8 27.35 4.19 -48.57
C LEU A 8 25.97 4.59 -47.99
N VAL A 9 24.97 3.72 -48.17
CA VAL A 9 23.63 3.88 -47.53
C VAL A 9 23.73 3.29 -46.12
N GLY A 10 23.80 4.12 -45.11
CA GLY A 10 23.76 3.70 -43.70
C GLY A 10 22.34 3.29 -43.29
N LEU A 11 22.17 2.01 -42.95
CA LEU A 11 20.92 1.49 -42.41
C LEU A 11 20.80 1.92 -40.94
N LEU A 12 19.93 2.90 -40.65
CA LEU A 12 19.57 3.26 -39.25
C LEU A 12 18.69 2.15 -38.68
N VAL A 13 19.25 1.31 -37.83
CA VAL A 13 18.51 0.34 -37.04
C VAL A 13 17.94 1.08 -35.80
N THR A 14 16.66 1.40 -35.81
CA THR A 14 15.94 1.89 -34.63
C THR A 14 15.65 0.72 -33.72
N LEU A 15 16.36 0.63 -32.60
CA LEU A 15 16.04 -0.30 -31.52
C LEU A 15 14.72 0.13 -30.87
N PRO A 16 13.77 -0.80 -30.62
CA PRO A 16 12.57 -0.44 -29.86
C PRO A 16 12.97 -0.02 -28.45
N LEU A 17 12.51 1.17 -28.00
CA LEU A 17 12.58 1.58 -26.61
C LEU A 17 11.63 0.65 -25.82
N TYR A 18 12.19 -0.36 -25.17
CA TYR A 18 11.48 -1.08 -24.13
C TYR A 18 11.33 -0.12 -22.95
N ALA A 19 10.11 0.28 -22.64
CA ALA A 19 9.83 0.98 -21.38
C ALA A 19 10.22 0.05 -20.23
N ASP A 20 11.06 0.53 -19.34
CA ASP A 20 11.42 -0.19 -18.12
C ASP A 20 10.13 -0.50 -17.34
N PRO A 21 9.91 -1.75 -16.86
CA PRO A 21 8.71 -2.04 -16.09
C PRO A 21 8.62 -1.12 -14.89
N ALA A 22 7.46 -0.49 -14.71
CA ALA A 22 7.26 0.45 -13.60
C ALA A 22 7.66 -0.21 -12.27
N GLN A 23 8.47 0.49 -11.49
CA GLN A 23 8.92 -0.03 -10.18
C GLN A 23 7.71 -0.36 -9.29
N PRO A 24 7.76 -1.38 -8.44
CA PRO A 24 6.64 -1.76 -7.58
C PRO A 24 6.09 -0.59 -6.75
N VAL A 25 6.95 0.31 -6.27
CA VAL A 25 6.54 1.50 -5.55
C VAL A 25 5.70 2.44 -6.42
N ASP A 26 6.03 2.62 -7.70
CA ASP A 26 5.27 3.49 -8.61
C ASP A 26 3.88 2.91 -8.90
N GLN A 27 3.79 1.58 -9.05
CA GLN A 27 2.51 0.89 -9.22
C GLN A 27 1.64 1.02 -7.96
N LEU A 28 2.22 0.85 -6.76
CA LEU A 28 1.51 1.01 -5.49
C LEU A 28 0.94 2.42 -5.35
N LEU A 29 1.78 3.46 -5.58
CA LEU A 29 1.38 4.85 -5.42
C LEU A 29 0.35 5.27 -6.47
N ALA A 30 0.51 4.84 -7.73
CA ALA A 30 -0.48 5.09 -8.77
C ALA A 30 -1.84 4.46 -8.43
N ALA A 31 -1.84 3.24 -7.86
CA ALA A 31 -3.05 2.59 -7.41
C ALA A 31 -3.69 3.32 -6.21
N ALA A 32 -2.88 3.80 -5.25
CA ALA A 32 -3.36 4.58 -4.12
C ALA A 32 -3.95 5.93 -4.57
N GLN A 33 -3.29 6.62 -5.51
CA GLN A 33 -3.78 7.86 -6.12
C GLN A 33 -5.11 7.64 -6.83
N ALA A 34 -5.23 6.60 -7.64
CA ALA A 34 -6.49 6.27 -8.32
C ALA A 34 -7.66 6.04 -7.35
N ARG A 35 -7.39 5.62 -6.11
CA ARG A 35 -8.42 5.47 -5.09
C ARG A 35 -8.96 6.80 -4.58
N THR A 36 -8.17 7.88 -4.62
CA THR A 36 -8.63 9.21 -4.20
C THR A 36 -9.66 9.81 -5.15
N GLU A 37 -9.72 9.32 -6.39
CA GLU A 37 -10.68 9.76 -7.41
C GLU A 37 -12.05 9.08 -7.29
N ILE A 38 -12.18 8.07 -6.43
CA ILE A 38 -13.41 7.28 -6.29
C ILE A 38 -14.10 7.67 -4.98
N PRO A 39 -15.33 8.19 -5.03
CA PRO A 39 -16.12 8.43 -3.83
C PRO A 39 -16.32 7.13 -3.05
N VAL A 40 -15.91 7.12 -1.78
CA VAL A 40 -16.01 5.95 -0.89
C VAL A 40 -16.70 6.37 0.39
N ARG A 41 -17.83 5.72 0.70
CA ARG A 41 -18.49 5.83 2.00
C ARG A 41 -17.71 5.02 3.04
N TYR A 42 -17.37 5.64 4.16
CA TYR A 42 -16.66 4.96 5.25
C TYR A 42 -17.58 3.97 5.96
N ASP A 43 -17.29 2.67 5.84
CA ASP A 43 -18.10 1.60 6.43
C ASP A 43 -17.24 0.37 6.72
N GLY A 44 -16.99 0.15 8.01
CA GLY A 44 -16.25 -0.99 8.54
C GLY A 44 -17.13 -2.18 8.95
N SER A 45 -18.40 -2.19 8.60
CA SER A 45 -19.30 -3.27 8.96
C SER A 45 -18.85 -4.62 8.41
N TYR A 46 -19.13 -5.68 9.14
CA TYR A 46 -18.83 -7.04 8.70
C TYR A 46 -19.61 -7.41 7.44
N ARG A 47 -18.91 -7.95 6.45
CA ARG A 47 -19.51 -8.46 5.21
C ARG A 47 -18.90 -9.80 4.85
N ARG A 48 -19.71 -10.72 4.35
CA ARG A 48 -19.19 -11.92 3.69
C ARG A 48 -18.70 -11.53 2.30
N ILE A 49 -17.46 -11.89 2.01
CA ILE A 49 -16.80 -11.62 0.72
C ILE A 49 -16.18 -12.92 0.18
N GLY A 50 -15.81 -12.94 -1.10
CA GLY A 50 -15.10 -14.08 -1.69
C GLY A 50 -13.74 -14.33 -1.02
N TYR A 51 -13.16 -15.49 -1.29
CA TYR A 51 -11.80 -15.82 -0.87
C TYR A 51 -11.17 -16.81 -1.87
N PRO A 52 -9.91 -16.60 -2.32
CA PRO A 52 -9.12 -15.37 -2.17
C PRO A 52 -9.66 -14.21 -3.03
N GLY A 53 -9.06 -13.02 -2.90
CA GLY A 53 -9.36 -11.87 -3.74
C GLY A 53 -10.69 -11.18 -3.46
N GLY A 54 -11.37 -11.53 -2.36
CA GLY A 54 -12.66 -10.92 -2.00
C GLY A 54 -12.51 -9.45 -1.62
N ASP A 55 -13.52 -8.64 -1.94
CA ASP A 55 -13.59 -7.22 -1.62
C ASP A 55 -15.00 -6.79 -1.21
N VAL A 56 -15.08 -5.71 -0.47
CA VAL A 56 -16.33 -4.99 -0.24
C VAL A 56 -16.70 -4.17 -1.49
N PRO A 57 -17.96 -3.71 -1.66
CA PRO A 57 -18.34 -2.87 -2.80
C PRO A 57 -17.35 -1.71 -3.02
N ALA A 58 -17.11 -1.33 -4.28
CA ALA A 58 -16.06 -0.37 -4.65
C ALA A 58 -16.28 1.03 -4.05
N ASP A 59 -17.55 1.39 -3.77
CA ASP A 59 -18.00 2.64 -3.15
C ASP A 59 -18.03 2.60 -1.62
N VAL A 60 -17.50 1.51 -1.02
CA VAL A 60 -17.45 1.30 0.44
C VAL A 60 -16.03 0.94 0.84
N GLY A 61 -15.59 1.40 2.01
CA GLY A 61 -14.29 1.02 2.55
C GLY A 61 -13.88 1.78 3.80
N VAL A 62 -12.81 1.32 4.42
CA VAL A 62 -12.11 1.97 5.52
C VAL A 62 -10.62 2.16 5.16
N CYS A 63 -9.80 2.61 6.10
CA CYS A 63 -8.37 2.86 5.86
C CYS A 63 -7.63 1.63 5.29
N THR A 64 -7.92 0.44 5.80
CA THR A 64 -7.29 -0.80 5.32
C THR A 64 -7.68 -1.17 3.90
N ASP A 65 -8.92 -0.86 3.45
CA ASP A 65 -9.37 -1.17 2.10
C ASP A 65 -8.61 -0.36 1.03
N LEU A 66 -8.16 0.87 1.35
CA LEU A 66 -7.26 1.63 0.48
C LEU A 66 -5.93 0.86 0.30
N VAL A 67 -5.31 0.43 1.39
CA VAL A 67 -4.05 -0.33 1.37
C VAL A 67 -4.22 -1.64 0.62
N ILE A 68 -5.22 -2.44 0.96
CA ILE A 68 -5.50 -3.74 0.34
C ILE A 68 -5.66 -3.61 -1.17
N ARG A 69 -6.45 -2.65 -1.62
CA ARG A 69 -6.72 -2.41 -3.04
C ARG A 69 -5.48 -1.92 -3.78
N SER A 70 -4.64 -1.10 -3.14
CA SER A 70 -3.38 -0.63 -3.71
C SER A 70 -2.38 -1.77 -3.89
N TYR A 71 -2.27 -2.68 -2.92
CA TYR A 71 -1.41 -3.86 -3.03
C TYR A 71 -1.86 -4.87 -4.09
N ARG A 72 -3.15 -4.92 -4.42
CA ARG A 72 -3.64 -5.76 -5.53
C ARG A 72 -3.07 -5.35 -6.88
N ALA A 73 -2.73 -4.07 -7.08
CA ALA A 73 -2.07 -3.61 -8.30
C ALA A 73 -0.67 -4.23 -8.48
N LEU A 74 -0.04 -4.69 -7.39
CA LEU A 74 1.23 -5.42 -7.39
C LEU A 74 1.03 -6.95 -7.47
N GLY A 75 -0.22 -7.44 -7.63
CA GLY A 75 -0.53 -8.87 -7.55
C GLY A 75 -0.47 -9.44 -6.12
N ILE A 76 -0.42 -8.59 -5.09
CA ILE A 76 -0.36 -9.00 -3.69
C ILE A 76 -1.77 -8.96 -3.08
N ASP A 77 -2.35 -10.12 -2.80
CA ASP A 77 -3.63 -10.25 -2.10
C ASP A 77 -3.40 -10.32 -0.58
N LEU A 78 -3.55 -9.17 0.10
CA LEU A 78 -3.41 -9.11 1.56
C LEU A 78 -4.50 -9.92 2.30
N GLN A 79 -5.68 -10.13 1.71
CA GLN A 79 -6.69 -11.02 2.29
C GLN A 79 -6.15 -12.44 2.41
N GLN A 80 -5.62 -12.98 1.31
CA GLN A 80 -5.06 -14.32 1.27
C GLN A 80 -3.85 -14.43 2.19
N ARG A 81 -2.89 -13.52 2.07
CA ARG A 81 -1.63 -13.54 2.83
C ARG A 81 -1.86 -13.52 4.34
N VAL A 82 -2.68 -12.59 4.83
CA VAL A 82 -3.00 -12.48 6.26
C VAL A 82 -3.77 -13.71 6.74
N HIS A 83 -4.76 -14.18 5.99
CA HIS A 83 -5.56 -15.34 6.39
C HIS A 83 -4.71 -16.62 6.47
N GLU A 84 -3.81 -16.86 5.51
CA GLU A 84 -2.94 -18.03 5.50
C GLU A 84 -1.92 -17.99 6.66
N ASP A 85 -1.31 -16.83 6.94
CA ASP A 85 -0.39 -16.67 8.07
C ASP A 85 -1.13 -16.83 9.41
N MET A 86 -2.32 -16.27 9.56
CA MET A 86 -3.16 -16.48 10.76
C MET A 86 -3.58 -17.94 10.94
N ARG A 87 -3.83 -18.67 9.84
CA ARG A 87 -4.11 -20.10 9.92
C ARG A 87 -2.92 -20.93 10.38
N ALA A 88 -1.71 -20.53 9.98
CA ALA A 88 -0.48 -21.19 10.39
C ALA A 88 -0.10 -20.89 11.85
N ASP A 89 -0.35 -19.66 12.30
CA ASP A 89 0.03 -19.21 13.65
C ASP A 89 -0.94 -18.13 14.18
N PHE A 90 -2.13 -18.57 14.58
CA PHE A 90 -3.18 -17.67 15.09
C PHE A 90 -2.78 -16.95 16.38
N ALA A 91 -1.94 -17.61 17.21
CA ALA A 91 -1.48 -17.05 18.48
C ALA A 91 -0.52 -15.85 18.32
N ALA A 92 0.10 -15.68 17.14
CA ALA A 92 0.96 -14.53 16.85
C ALA A 92 0.17 -13.24 16.59
N TYR A 93 -1.15 -13.34 16.49
CA TYR A 93 -2.04 -12.21 16.22
C TYR A 93 -2.75 -11.73 17.49
N PRO A 94 -3.15 -10.45 17.57
CA PRO A 94 -3.79 -9.91 18.77
C PRO A 94 -5.09 -10.64 19.11
N ALA A 95 -5.24 -11.10 20.35
CA ALA A 95 -6.45 -11.75 20.85
C ALA A 95 -7.57 -10.72 21.11
N LEU A 96 -7.94 -10.01 20.04
CA LEU A 96 -9.01 -9.01 20.04
C LEU A 96 -10.31 -9.62 19.46
N TRP A 97 -11.41 -8.97 19.71
CA TRP A 97 -12.75 -9.32 19.16
C TRP A 97 -13.27 -10.71 19.54
N GLY A 98 -12.70 -11.40 20.53
CA GLY A 98 -13.18 -12.72 21.01
C GLY A 98 -13.09 -13.83 19.97
N MET A 99 -12.23 -13.71 18.97
CA MET A 99 -12.04 -14.70 17.90
C MET A 99 -11.25 -15.89 18.41
N SER A 100 -11.69 -17.09 18.05
CA SER A 100 -10.99 -18.36 18.32
C SER A 100 -10.33 -18.98 17.08
N ARG A 101 -10.56 -18.39 15.91
CA ARG A 101 -10.03 -18.83 14.61
C ARG A 101 -9.99 -17.65 13.62
N PRO A 102 -9.17 -17.73 12.56
CA PRO A 102 -9.15 -16.73 11.50
C PRO A 102 -10.48 -16.62 10.76
N ASP A 103 -10.81 -15.40 10.33
CA ASP A 103 -11.96 -15.10 9.47
C ASP A 103 -11.51 -14.30 8.24
N SER A 104 -11.47 -14.96 7.07
CA SER A 104 -11.04 -14.37 5.81
C SER A 104 -11.89 -13.17 5.36
N ASN A 105 -13.08 -12.97 5.92
CA ASN A 105 -13.94 -11.84 5.56
C ASN A 105 -13.49 -10.51 6.18
N ILE A 106 -12.78 -10.55 7.32
CA ILE A 106 -12.54 -9.33 8.11
C ILE A 106 -11.10 -9.16 8.60
N ASP A 107 -10.32 -10.23 8.76
CA ASP A 107 -9.03 -10.16 9.46
C ASP A 107 -8.03 -9.22 8.77
N HIS A 108 -7.95 -9.25 7.44
CA HIS A 108 -7.11 -8.34 6.65
C HIS A 108 -7.59 -6.88 6.68
N ARG A 109 -8.82 -6.62 7.10
CA ARG A 109 -9.40 -5.28 7.26
C ARG A 109 -9.20 -4.69 8.66
N ARG A 110 -8.43 -5.35 9.51
CA ARG A 110 -8.11 -4.95 10.89
C ARG A 110 -6.67 -4.49 10.99
N VAL A 111 -6.44 -3.20 11.28
CA VAL A 111 -5.09 -2.62 11.38
C VAL A 111 -4.17 -3.42 12.32
N PRO A 112 -4.58 -3.86 13.53
CA PRO A 112 -3.71 -4.64 14.40
C PRO A 112 -3.25 -5.98 13.78
N ASN A 113 -4.06 -6.60 12.93
CA ASN A 113 -3.67 -7.81 12.21
C ASN A 113 -2.68 -7.49 11.08
N LEU A 114 -2.89 -6.40 10.34
CA LEU A 114 -1.93 -5.93 9.34
C LEU A 114 -0.59 -5.54 9.98
N GLU A 115 -0.59 -4.86 11.13
CA GLU A 115 0.64 -4.57 11.89
C GLU A 115 1.39 -5.86 12.25
N SER A 116 0.68 -6.91 12.71
CA SER A 116 1.28 -8.21 13.02
C SER A 116 1.85 -8.88 11.77
N TYR A 117 1.09 -8.87 10.69
CA TYR A 117 1.52 -9.45 9.42
C TYR A 117 2.77 -8.75 8.86
N PHE A 118 2.77 -7.42 8.79
CA PHE A 118 3.93 -6.66 8.27
C PHE A 118 5.16 -6.78 9.17
N ARG A 119 4.99 -6.92 10.47
CA ARG A 119 6.09 -7.17 11.42
C ARG A 119 6.74 -8.55 11.19
N ARG A 120 5.97 -9.53 10.76
CA ARG A 120 6.44 -10.91 10.51
C ARG A 120 7.05 -11.10 9.11
N HIS A 121 6.53 -10.38 8.11
CA HIS A 121 6.82 -10.63 6.69
C HIS A 121 7.41 -9.43 5.94
N GLY A 122 7.51 -8.26 6.57
CA GLY A 122 8.11 -7.05 6.04
C GLY A 122 9.29 -6.59 6.88
N GLN A 123 9.74 -5.37 6.60
CA GLN A 123 10.71 -4.67 7.43
C GLN A 123 9.96 -3.78 8.43
N THR A 124 10.29 -3.93 9.72
CA THR A 124 9.85 -2.98 10.75
C THR A 124 10.87 -1.87 10.86
N LEU A 125 10.42 -0.63 10.71
CA LEU A 125 11.25 0.56 10.69
C LEU A 125 11.01 1.39 11.96
N ALA A 126 11.92 2.34 12.22
CA ALA A 126 11.81 3.25 13.36
C ALA A 126 10.61 4.20 13.19
N THR A 127 10.01 4.60 14.32
CA THR A 127 8.85 5.52 14.36
C THR A 127 9.25 6.91 14.87
N HIS A 128 10.49 7.33 14.61
CA HIS A 128 10.98 8.65 14.98
C HIS A 128 10.23 9.75 14.22
N ARG A 129 10.19 10.94 14.78
CA ARG A 129 9.60 12.12 14.10
C ARG A 129 10.61 12.79 13.15
N ASN A 130 11.34 11.97 12.40
CA ASN A 130 12.25 12.42 11.34
C ASN A 130 11.61 12.08 9.98
N PRO A 131 11.11 13.07 9.21
CA PRO A 131 10.39 12.82 7.96
C PRO A 131 11.23 12.13 6.89
N ASP A 132 12.55 12.23 6.93
CA ASP A 132 13.44 11.62 5.93
C ASP A 132 13.56 10.10 6.08
N GLU A 133 13.10 9.54 7.20
CA GLU A 133 13.05 8.09 7.43
C GLU A 133 11.83 7.43 6.77
N TYR A 134 10.82 8.22 6.35
CA TYR A 134 9.59 7.73 5.74
C TYR A 134 9.68 7.84 4.22
N GLN A 135 9.88 6.70 3.56
CA GLN A 135 10.04 6.63 2.11
C GLN A 135 8.71 6.34 1.42
N ALA A 136 8.60 6.79 0.17
CA ALA A 136 7.44 6.53 -0.66
C ALA A 136 7.12 5.02 -0.75
N GLY A 137 5.86 4.66 -0.48
CA GLY A 137 5.38 3.28 -0.42
C GLY A 137 5.47 2.63 0.97
N ASP A 138 6.12 3.26 1.95
CA ASP A 138 6.08 2.77 3.32
C ASP A 138 4.64 2.79 3.86
N LEU A 139 4.36 1.86 4.76
CA LEU A 139 3.11 1.75 5.50
C LEU A 139 3.30 2.34 6.89
N VAL A 140 2.45 3.26 7.27
CA VAL A 140 2.46 3.85 8.61
C VAL A 140 1.13 3.56 9.28
N THR A 141 1.19 3.27 10.58
CA THR A 141 0.01 3.09 11.43
C THR A 141 0.02 4.07 12.58
N TRP A 142 -1.17 4.48 12.99
CA TRP A 142 -1.38 5.48 14.06
C TRP A 142 -2.40 5.02 15.07
N ARG A 143 -2.42 5.69 16.21
CA ARG A 143 -3.52 5.68 17.19
C ARG A 143 -4.22 7.04 17.15
N LEU A 144 -5.41 7.07 16.56
CA LEU A 144 -6.27 8.25 16.53
C LEU A 144 -6.92 8.49 17.91
N PRO A 145 -7.57 9.63 18.14
CA PRO A 145 -8.35 9.87 19.36
C PRO A 145 -9.30 8.70 19.66
N GLY A 146 -9.42 8.32 20.93
CA GLY A 146 -10.15 7.13 21.35
C GLY A 146 -9.37 5.81 21.11
N ASN A 147 -8.06 5.89 20.88
CA ASN A 147 -7.18 4.73 20.60
C ASN A 147 -7.60 3.92 19.35
N LEU A 148 -8.23 4.58 18.37
CA LEU A 148 -8.67 3.96 17.15
C LEU A 148 -7.46 3.69 16.23
N PRO A 149 -7.24 2.45 15.78
CA PRO A 149 -6.13 2.12 14.90
C PRO A 149 -6.39 2.65 13.49
N HIS A 150 -5.35 3.20 12.87
CA HIS A 150 -5.40 3.75 11.52
C HIS A 150 -4.16 3.35 10.73
N ILE A 151 -4.26 3.31 9.39
CA ILE A 151 -3.16 2.97 8.48
C ILE A 151 -3.23 3.81 7.21
N GLY A 152 -2.05 4.12 6.65
CA GLY A 152 -1.91 4.78 5.35
C GLY A 152 -0.61 4.40 4.64
N ILE A 153 -0.45 4.90 3.42
CA ILE A 153 0.71 4.71 2.55
C ILE A 153 1.43 6.05 2.40
N VAL A 154 2.74 6.07 2.61
CA VAL A 154 3.57 7.26 2.39
C VAL A 154 3.66 7.56 0.89
N ALA A 155 3.34 8.80 0.52
CA ALA A 155 3.39 9.29 -0.86
C ALA A 155 4.79 9.83 -1.24
N ARG A 156 4.99 10.13 -2.52
CA ARG A 156 6.16 10.90 -2.99
C ARG A 156 5.96 12.42 -2.79
N GLU A 157 4.73 12.84 -2.90
CA GLU A 157 4.32 14.22 -2.74
C GLU A 157 4.62 14.69 -1.32
N ARG A 158 5.01 15.94 -1.22
CA ARG A 158 5.37 16.54 0.07
C ARG A 158 4.38 17.61 0.46
N SER A 159 4.33 17.89 1.76
CA SER A 159 3.59 19.02 2.36
C SER A 159 3.93 20.34 1.68
N ALA A 160 3.07 21.35 1.81
CA ALA A 160 3.24 22.65 1.17
C ALA A 160 4.55 23.36 1.55
N ASP A 161 5.07 23.08 2.76
CA ASP A 161 6.37 23.58 3.24
C ASP A 161 7.55 22.68 2.82
N GLY A 162 7.30 21.57 2.09
CA GLY A 162 8.29 20.62 1.63
C GLY A 162 8.93 19.75 2.72
N GLN A 163 8.46 19.85 3.97
CA GLN A 163 9.14 19.22 5.11
C GLN A 163 8.78 17.74 5.31
N ARG A 164 7.57 17.31 4.91
CA ARG A 164 7.05 15.95 5.19
C ARG A 164 6.47 15.31 3.94
N PRO A 165 6.56 13.99 3.77
CA PRO A 165 5.75 13.30 2.77
C PRO A 165 4.27 13.36 3.15
N LEU A 166 3.40 13.44 2.14
CA LEU A 166 1.97 13.27 2.29
C LEU A 166 1.62 11.79 2.50
N ILE A 167 0.40 11.52 2.93
CA ILE A 167 -0.10 10.18 3.22
C ILE A 167 -1.38 9.91 2.43
N PHE A 168 -1.42 8.80 1.72
CA PHE A 168 -2.67 8.22 1.21
C PHE A 168 -3.37 7.46 2.32
N HIS A 169 -4.57 7.89 2.69
CA HIS A 169 -5.35 7.24 3.74
C HIS A 169 -6.86 7.48 3.56
N ASN A 170 -7.67 6.89 4.45
CA ASN A 170 -9.10 7.16 4.54
C ASN A 170 -9.51 7.20 6.03
N ILE A 171 -9.78 8.38 6.53
CA ILE A 171 -10.16 8.62 7.95
C ILE A 171 -11.66 8.94 8.12
N GLY A 172 -12.48 8.75 7.07
CA GLY A 172 -13.93 8.98 7.14
C GLY A 172 -14.51 9.75 5.96
N ALA A 173 -13.74 10.64 5.34
CA ALA A 173 -14.20 11.46 4.20
C ALA A 173 -13.97 10.80 2.82
N GLY A 174 -13.61 9.52 2.80
CA GLY A 174 -13.12 8.82 1.61
C GLY A 174 -11.59 8.81 1.54
N PRO A 175 -11.02 8.10 0.54
CA PRO A 175 -9.57 8.12 0.31
C PRO A 175 -9.07 9.51 -0.04
N GLN A 176 -8.00 9.95 0.62
CA GLN A 176 -7.40 11.27 0.45
C GLN A 176 -5.87 11.19 0.48
N LEU A 177 -5.23 12.23 -0.03
CA LEU A 177 -3.80 12.49 0.09
C LEU A 177 -3.60 13.73 0.96
N GLU A 178 -3.10 13.56 2.19
CA GLU A 178 -3.06 14.62 3.19
C GLU A 178 -1.71 14.70 3.93
N ASP A 179 -1.42 15.88 4.46
CA ASP A 179 -0.28 16.15 5.34
C ASP A 179 -0.64 15.79 6.78
N MET A 180 -0.56 14.49 7.10
CA MET A 180 -0.95 14.00 8.42
C MET A 180 0.08 13.10 9.11
N LEU A 181 1.27 12.94 8.52
CA LEU A 181 2.26 11.97 9.00
C LEU A 181 2.49 12.04 10.52
N PHE A 182 2.57 13.22 11.07
CA PHE A 182 2.87 13.44 12.49
C PHE A 182 1.72 14.03 13.31
N ASP A 183 0.49 14.02 12.81
CA ASP A 183 -0.67 14.58 13.54
C ASP A 183 -1.10 13.70 14.70
N PHE A 184 -0.83 12.38 14.60
CA PHE A 184 -1.20 11.41 15.62
C PHE A 184 0.00 10.57 16.07
N PRO A 185 -0.06 9.92 17.25
CA PRO A 185 0.96 8.97 17.67
C PRO A 185 1.11 7.83 16.69
N ILE A 186 2.31 7.65 16.12
CA ILE A 186 2.64 6.55 15.23
C ILE A 186 2.80 5.27 16.06
N SER A 187 2.13 4.19 15.66
CA SER A 187 2.16 2.87 16.30
C SER A 187 3.00 1.85 15.54
N GLY A 188 3.28 2.10 14.26
CA GLY A 188 4.12 1.24 13.44
C GLY A 188 4.55 1.93 12.15
N HIS A 189 5.71 1.48 11.62
CA HIS A 189 6.27 1.91 10.36
C HIS A 189 6.87 0.68 9.68
N PHE A 190 6.42 0.38 8.48
CA PHE A 190 6.76 -0.86 7.79
C PHE A 190 7.06 -0.62 6.30
N ARG A 191 7.93 -1.48 5.74
CA ARG A 191 8.14 -1.61 4.29
C ARG A 191 7.85 -3.04 3.89
N TYR A 192 7.00 -3.25 2.87
CA TYR A 192 6.56 -4.58 2.47
C TYR A 192 6.30 -4.67 0.96
N GLY A 193 6.80 -5.72 0.31
CA GLY A 193 6.45 -6.09 -1.07
C GLY A 193 6.88 -5.10 -2.15
N LEU A 194 7.86 -4.24 -1.89
CA LEU A 194 8.36 -3.23 -2.82
C LEU A 194 9.73 -3.57 -3.43
N GLU A 195 10.24 -4.74 -3.13
CA GLU A 195 11.48 -5.23 -3.73
C GLU A 195 11.21 -5.59 -5.19
N ALA A 196 12.13 -5.20 -6.08
CA ALA A 196 12.02 -5.62 -7.47
C ALA A 196 12.03 -7.16 -7.51
N SER A 197 11.09 -7.76 -8.24
CA SER A 197 11.13 -9.21 -8.51
C SER A 197 12.43 -9.52 -9.24
N PRO A 198 13.16 -10.59 -8.82
CA PRO A 198 14.40 -11.00 -9.46
C PRO A 198 14.24 -11.42 -10.91
#